data_0198a213f394af0615648c10311bccaa
#
_entry.id   0198a213f394af0615648c10311bccaa
#
_cell.length_a   1.000
_cell.length_b   1.000
_cell.length_c   1.000
_cell.angle_alpha   90.00
_cell.angle_beta   90.00
_cell.angle_gamma   90.00
#
_symmetry.space_group_name_H-M   'P 1'
#
loop_
_entity.id
_entity.type
_entity.pdbx_description
1 polymer ?
#
loop_
_entity_poly.entity_id
_entity_poly.type
_entity_poly.pdbx_seq_one_letter_code
_entity_poly.pdbx_strand_id
1 'polypeptide(L)'
;MGLNGVKRCYGRIYVRAYQNKWDVQKSRSYVAAKVQVGRLLDDGSIRLSPNFLLKFPDYADSTWYWGDHELLSEKDYKGKFYQPSKNKDTSWSNDIVRVGATWAAWKVAERMGLLEDLSAVFEKETAQTLLALAIYKLDGGRAMMNFEDWLSQVWLPSVEPLDDRRLSEILQTVDHSLTDQYYLRRYQRSTAATVAPLTLSFDSTSLSTYSTTIKDAAYGYAKQNPELKQVNYMVVCDHNTGDVVYAYSYDGSINDKTILSSIYYQMQTMGIDLTTNILVTDRGFQSILNTLNAINLQPKYIQFLSLTEGGVRAQLRRNLPALTHPIACRDPYYQVSAKRVPDVWTENCEGVSTKIEAHLHLYRNARVAEEDTNDLFLSVQEVLKAKNDGMRRIRALEKTCQERLESVKDQNDSAKKKVIQKNAEDLKKLKETLQKAIDPELWRRTKRFLHENKRARAGEDVWSIKLDELSEAVQLFGCHAIRTNAISDPIEALRIYRQRQIIEEGFRQLKHEVGGARFSSTESTYRGKLFVYGLAQAIRMNMLHTARKQNELNSKLQLPDESLRKTLLQLQGVMAVKRTTTDAFVTKAIPKRYRDLFEVLGVAPPKTMYR
;
A
#
# COMPACT_ATOMS: atom_id res chain seq x y z
N MET A 1 18.22 -53.62 7.29
CA MET A 1 17.31 -52.56 6.81
C MET A 1 17.80 -52.15 5.43
N GLY A 2 16.96 -52.31 4.41
CA GLY A 2 17.31 -51.81 3.08
C GLY A 2 17.26 -50.28 3.10
N LEU A 3 18.31 -49.63 2.63
CA LEU A 3 18.35 -48.21 2.45
C LEU A 3 17.58 -47.87 1.17
N ASN A 4 16.31 -47.52 1.29
CA ASN A 4 15.47 -47.20 0.16
C ASN A 4 14.74 -45.89 0.38
N GLY A 5 15.20 -44.85 -0.27
CA GLY A 5 14.41 -43.66 -0.47
C GLY A 5 15.15 -42.33 -0.19
N VAL A 6 15.16 -41.54 -1.23
CA VAL A 6 15.55 -40.13 -1.15
C VAL A 6 14.26 -39.31 -1.09
N LYS A 7 14.09 -38.47 -0.11
CA LYS A 7 13.00 -37.50 -0.06
C LYS A 7 13.55 -36.11 -0.27
N ARG A 8 13.08 -35.42 -1.32
CA ARG A 8 13.29 -33.98 -1.47
C ARG A 8 12.29 -33.23 -0.56
N CYS A 9 12.81 -32.36 0.29
CA CYS A 9 11.99 -31.53 1.14
C CYS A 9 12.66 -30.15 1.21
N TYR A 10 11.95 -29.12 0.78
CA TYR A 10 12.45 -27.73 0.78
C TYR A 10 13.82 -27.55 0.08
N GLY A 11 13.96 -28.08 -1.13
CA GLY A 11 15.22 -28.02 -1.89
C GLY A 11 16.36 -28.86 -1.34
N ARG A 12 16.20 -29.50 -0.18
CA ARG A 12 17.19 -30.38 0.44
C ARG A 12 16.85 -31.83 0.20
N ILE A 13 17.88 -32.67 0.05
CA ILE A 13 17.71 -34.10 -0.17
C ILE A 13 18.04 -34.85 1.12
N TYR A 14 17.06 -35.61 1.60
CA TYR A 14 17.23 -36.44 2.81
C TYR A 14 17.21 -37.92 2.45
N VAL A 15 18.16 -38.67 2.99
CA VAL A 15 18.24 -40.11 2.85
C VAL A 15 17.52 -40.76 4.03
N ARG A 16 16.67 -41.76 3.72
CA ARG A 16 15.88 -42.50 4.72
C ARG A 16 16.07 -43.99 4.53
N ALA A 17 16.13 -44.69 5.62
CA ALA A 17 16.07 -46.14 5.68
C ALA A 17 14.65 -46.59 6.03
N TYR A 18 14.13 -47.58 5.30
CA TYR A 18 12.82 -48.15 5.54
C TYR A 18 12.95 -49.66 5.80
N GLN A 19 12.08 -50.16 6.67
CA GLN A 19 11.84 -51.57 6.83
C GLN A 19 10.37 -51.80 6.44
N ASN A 20 10.16 -52.45 5.32
CA ASN A 20 8.84 -52.84 4.86
C ASN A 20 8.47 -54.21 5.41
N LYS A 21 7.20 -54.38 5.83
CA LYS A 21 6.58 -55.66 6.13
C LYS A 21 5.37 -55.85 5.25
N TRP A 22 5.09 -57.14 4.95
CA TRP A 22 3.93 -57.49 4.20
C TRP A 22 2.74 -57.73 5.14
N ASP A 23 1.62 -57.10 4.87
CA ASP A 23 0.36 -57.30 5.57
C ASP A 23 -0.44 -58.34 4.77
N VAL A 24 -0.53 -59.53 5.31
CA VAL A 24 -1.19 -60.68 4.65
C VAL A 24 -2.70 -60.43 4.52
N GLN A 25 -3.31 -59.75 5.52
CA GLN A 25 -4.76 -59.50 5.47
C GLN A 25 -5.16 -58.43 4.44
N LYS A 26 -4.30 -57.46 4.21
CA LYS A 26 -4.55 -56.35 3.27
C LYS A 26 -3.85 -56.52 1.95
N SER A 27 -3.14 -57.64 1.72
CA SER A 27 -2.37 -57.93 0.52
C SER A 27 -1.52 -56.77 0.01
N ARG A 28 -0.90 -56.00 0.94
CA ARG A 28 -0.05 -54.85 0.61
C ARG A 28 1.15 -54.73 1.54
N SER A 29 2.22 -54.19 1.02
CA SER A 29 3.38 -53.82 1.82
C SER A 29 3.13 -52.49 2.60
N TYR A 30 3.60 -52.45 3.82
CA TYR A 30 3.59 -51.21 4.63
C TYR A 30 4.96 -50.98 5.26
N VAL A 31 5.24 -49.69 5.56
CA VAL A 31 6.49 -49.27 6.21
C VAL A 31 6.37 -49.56 7.68
N ALA A 32 7.03 -50.63 8.17
CA ALA A 32 7.00 -51.00 9.58
C ALA A 32 7.94 -50.16 10.46
N ALA A 33 9.04 -49.70 9.88
CA ALA A 33 9.97 -48.78 10.54
C ALA A 33 10.65 -47.87 9.49
N LYS A 34 10.92 -46.61 9.89
CA LYS A 34 11.69 -45.67 9.10
C LYS A 34 12.67 -44.93 9.99
N VAL A 35 13.87 -44.66 9.48
CA VAL A 35 14.89 -43.86 10.15
C VAL A 35 15.42 -42.85 9.13
N GLN A 36 15.51 -41.58 9.51
CA GLN A 36 16.19 -40.59 8.71
C GLN A 36 17.69 -40.77 8.90
N VAL A 37 18.39 -41.17 7.84
CA VAL A 37 19.84 -41.40 7.86
C VAL A 37 20.57 -40.07 7.96
N GLY A 38 20.24 -39.12 7.10
CA GLY A 38 20.90 -37.82 7.11
C GLY A 38 20.48 -36.97 5.92
N ARG A 39 21.17 -35.84 5.78
CA ARG A 39 21.02 -34.92 4.67
C ARG A 39 22.15 -35.16 3.64
N LEU A 40 21.77 -35.33 2.39
CA LEU A 40 22.73 -35.39 1.28
C LEU A 40 23.26 -33.98 1.00
N LEU A 41 24.58 -33.86 0.89
CA LEU A 41 25.28 -32.64 0.52
C LEU A 41 25.63 -32.65 -0.96
N ASP A 42 26.03 -31.48 -1.50
CA ASP A 42 26.25 -31.31 -2.94
C ASP A 42 27.48 -32.08 -3.48
N ASP A 43 28.39 -32.43 -2.60
CA ASP A 43 29.57 -33.27 -2.89
C ASP A 43 29.26 -34.78 -2.86
N GLY A 44 28.00 -35.16 -2.65
CA GLY A 44 27.54 -36.55 -2.52
C GLY A 44 27.74 -37.13 -1.12
N SER A 45 28.36 -36.39 -0.19
CA SER A 45 28.45 -36.85 1.21
C SER A 45 27.13 -36.71 1.94
N ILE A 46 26.97 -37.46 3.05
CA ILE A 46 25.79 -37.40 3.90
C ILE A 46 26.15 -36.86 5.26
N ARG A 47 25.54 -35.75 5.64
CA ARG A 47 25.54 -35.31 7.02
C ARG A 47 24.55 -36.19 7.81
N LEU A 48 25.05 -37.15 8.57
CA LEU A 48 24.27 -38.09 9.33
C LEU A 48 23.43 -37.38 10.41
N SER A 49 22.20 -37.85 10.63
CA SER A 49 21.35 -37.30 11.67
C SER A 49 21.70 -37.83 13.05
N PRO A 50 21.56 -37.03 14.13
CA PRO A 50 21.83 -37.48 15.51
C PRO A 50 21.04 -38.75 15.88
N ASN A 51 19.79 -38.83 15.46
CA ASN A 51 18.94 -40.00 15.73
C ASN A 51 19.40 -41.27 14.99
N PHE A 52 20.08 -41.14 13.86
CA PHE A 52 20.69 -42.27 13.16
C PHE A 52 21.95 -42.71 13.90
N LEU A 53 22.81 -41.79 14.29
CA LEU A 53 24.04 -42.09 15.03
C LEU A 53 23.79 -42.70 16.41
N LEU A 54 22.73 -42.29 17.09
CA LEU A 54 22.30 -42.94 18.35
C LEU A 54 21.91 -44.41 18.17
N LYS A 55 21.39 -44.80 17.01
CA LYS A 55 21.00 -46.19 16.70
C LYS A 55 22.11 -46.99 16.07
N PHE A 56 23.04 -46.34 15.41
CA PHE A 56 24.14 -46.93 14.64
C PHE A 56 25.42 -46.13 14.88
N PRO A 57 26.03 -46.27 16.07
CA PRO A 57 27.20 -45.50 16.48
C PRO A 57 28.45 -45.77 15.61
N ASP A 58 28.55 -46.95 15.02
CA ASP A 58 29.69 -47.32 14.13
C ASP A 58 29.84 -46.42 12.91
N TYR A 59 28.87 -45.60 12.58
CA TYR A 59 28.93 -44.66 11.49
C TYR A 59 29.47 -43.28 11.88
N ALA A 60 29.78 -43.05 13.17
CA ALA A 60 30.18 -41.75 13.67
C ALA A 60 31.58 -41.28 13.21
N ASP A 61 32.50 -42.20 13.05
CA ASP A 61 33.94 -41.91 12.89
C ASP A 61 34.37 -41.73 11.44
N SER A 62 33.44 -41.74 10.48
CA SER A 62 33.77 -41.70 9.06
C SER A 62 32.81 -40.79 8.28
N THR A 63 33.30 -40.20 7.19
CA THR A 63 32.45 -39.50 6.22
C THR A 63 31.85 -40.51 5.26
N TRP A 64 30.53 -40.48 5.15
CA TRP A 64 29.75 -41.38 4.30
C TRP A 64 29.19 -40.66 3.09
N TYR A 65 29.08 -41.38 1.98
CA TYR A 65 28.58 -40.91 0.70
C TYR A 65 27.36 -41.74 0.27
N TRP A 66 26.46 -41.14 -0.51
CA TRP A 66 25.27 -41.82 -1.02
C TRP A 66 25.44 -42.21 -2.48
N GLY A 67 25.32 -43.48 -2.78
CA GLY A 67 25.37 -43.99 -4.13
C GLY A 67 24.74 -45.38 -4.22
N ASP A 68 24.11 -45.71 -5.33
CA ASP A 68 23.46 -47.01 -5.60
C ASP A 68 22.54 -47.49 -4.48
N HIS A 69 21.81 -46.58 -3.83
CA HIS A 69 20.92 -46.86 -2.71
C HIS A 69 21.61 -47.39 -1.42
N GLU A 70 22.91 -47.14 -1.25
CA GLU A 70 23.67 -47.52 -0.05
C GLU A 70 24.58 -46.42 0.44
N LEU A 71 25.03 -46.55 1.70
CA LEU A 71 26.09 -45.70 2.28
C LEU A 71 27.43 -46.29 1.88
N LEU A 72 28.26 -45.50 1.20
CA LEU A 72 29.57 -45.88 0.73
C LEU A 72 30.66 -45.14 1.52
N SER A 73 31.80 -45.78 1.73
CA SER A 73 33.00 -45.10 2.18
C SER A 73 33.48 -44.12 1.11
N GLU A 74 34.31 -43.14 1.49
CA GLU A 74 34.87 -42.18 0.54
C GLU A 74 35.65 -42.89 -0.60
N LYS A 75 36.37 -43.98 -0.27
CA LYS A 75 37.14 -44.75 -1.22
C LYS A 75 36.23 -45.46 -2.24
N ASP A 76 35.15 -46.09 -1.75
CA ASP A 76 34.25 -46.85 -2.64
C ASP A 76 33.39 -45.89 -3.47
N TYR A 77 32.97 -44.76 -2.93
CA TYR A 77 32.22 -43.74 -3.67
C TYR A 77 33.09 -43.14 -4.79
N LYS A 78 34.34 -42.74 -4.49
CA LYS A 78 35.26 -42.22 -5.48
C LYS A 78 35.61 -43.27 -6.54
N GLY A 79 35.74 -44.55 -6.15
CA GLY A 79 35.98 -45.65 -7.09
C GLY A 79 34.82 -45.91 -8.06
N LYS A 80 33.57 -45.80 -7.61
CA LYS A 80 32.38 -46.08 -8.41
C LYS A 80 31.84 -44.86 -9.18
N PHE A 81 31.88 -43.68 -8.58
CA PHE A 81 31.17 -42.48 -9.07
C PHE A 81 32.07 -41.33 -9.46
N TYR A 82 33.35 -41.36 -9.05
CA TYR A 82 34.27 -40.31 -9.42
C TYR A 82 34.89 -40.61 -10.79
N GLN A 83 34.27 -40.07 -11.84
CA GLN A 83 34.92 -39.91 -13.14
C GLN A 83 35.49 -38.49 -13.19
N PRO A 84 36.83 -38.30 -13.27
CA PRO A 84 37.37 -36.98 -13.50
C PRO A 84 36.87 -36.51 -14.87
N SER A 85 36.00 -35.55 -14.87
CA SER A 85 35.47 -34.97 -16.11
C SER A 85 36.63 -34.25 -16.81
N LYS A 86 37.09 -34.79 -17.93
CA LYS A 86 37.97 -34.07 -18.84
C LYS A 86 37.25 -32.83 -19.35
N ASN A 87 37.72 -31.66 -18.90
CA ASN A 87 37.41 -30.34 -19.46
C ASN A 87 35.93 -29.95 -19.61
N LYS A 88 35.19 -29.86 -18.51
CA LYS A 88 34.16 -28.84 -18.37
C LYS A 88 34.66 -27.85 -17.31
N ASP A 89 34.50 -26.57 -17.59
CA ASP A 89 34.76 -25.50 -16.60
C ASP A 89 33.81 -25.72 -15.40
N THR A 90 34.25 -26.53 -14.42
CA THR A 90 33.48 -27.00 -13.25
C THR A 90 33.42 -25.93 -12.16
N SER A 91 33.80 -24.69 -12.48
CA SER A 91 33.78 -23.55 -11.54
C SER A 91 32.37 -23.02 -11.25
N TRP A 92 31.34 -23.52 -11.97
CA TRP A 92 29.98 -23.05 -11.85
C TRP A 92 29.02 -24.17 -11.44
N SER A 93 28.18 -23.90 -10.44
CA SER A 93 27.10 -24.80 -10.07
C SER A 93 25.87 -24.58 -10.99
N ASN A 94 24.91 -25.51 -10.94
CA ASN A 94 23.61 -25.32 -11.57
C ASN A 94 22.66 -24.41 -10.76
N ASP A 95 23.13 -23.89 -9.62
CA ASP A 95 22.33 -23.03 -8.76
C ASP A 95 22.29 -21.62 -9.34
N ILE A 96 21.14 -21.26 -9.88
CA ILE A 96 20.85 -19.96 -10.45
C ILE A 96 19.80 -19.30 -9.57
N VAL A 97 20.07 -18.07 -9.14
CA VAL A 97 19.15 -17.29 -8.32
C VAL A 97 18.87 -15.92 -8.93
N ARG A 98 17.67 -15.42 -8.69
CA ARG A 98 17.33 -14.03 -9.01
C ARG A 98 18.00 -13.12 -7.99
N VAL A 99 18.60 -12.02 -8.47
CA VAL A 99 19.35 -11.13 -7.58
C VAL A 99 18.95 -9.66 -7.72
N GLY A 100 18.47 -9.21 -8.87
CA GLY A 100 18.37 -7.79 -9.14
C GLY A 100 17.46 -7.02 -8.19
N ALA A 101 16.23 -7.46 -8.02
CA ALA A 101 15.25 -6.78 -7.14
C ALA A 101 15.65 -6.90 -5.67
N THR A 102 16.05 -8.11 -5.23
CA THR A 102 16.44 -8.34 -3.82
C THR A 102 17.73 -7.60 -3.45
N TRP A 103 18.70 -7.54 -4.38
CA TRP A 103 19.92 -6.75 -4.21
C TRP A 103 19.60 -5.26 -4.08
N ALA A 104 18.75 -4.72 -4.97
CA ALA A 104 18.37 -3.32 -4.90
C ALA A 104 17.69 -2.99 -3.57
N ALA A 105 16.73 -3.82 -3.14
CA ALA A 105 16.03 -3.63 -1.86
C ALA A 105 16.98 -3.76 -0.67
N TRP A 106 17.86 -4.76 -0.68
CA TRP A 106 18.87 -4.93 0.37
C TRP A 106 19.81 -3.74 0.48
N LYS A 107 20.36 -3.26 -0.65
CA LYS A 107 21.29 -2.12 -0.66
C LYS A 107 20.63 -0.81 -0.25
N VAL A 108 19.34 -0.64 -0.57
CA VAL A 108 18.56 0.49 -0.05
C VAL A 108 18.37 0.36 1.45
N ALA A 109 17.99 -0.81 1.96
CA ALA A 109 17.84 -1.06 3.39
C ALA A 109 19.16 -0.87 4.16
N GLU A 110 20.27 -1.30 3.59
CA GLU A 110 21.63 -1.10 4.13
C GLU A 110 21.97 0.40 4.20
N ARG A 111 21.75 1.15 3.11
CA ARG A 111 21.94 2.62 3.07
C ARG A 111 21.09 3.33 4.12
N MET A 112 19.86 2.86 4.35
CA MET A 112 18.96 3.39 5.36
C MET A 112 19.36 3.00 6.80
N GLY A 113 20.30 2.05 7.00
CA GLY A 113 20.67 1.51 8.30
C GLY A 113 19.58 0.66 8.96
N LEU A 114 18.65 0.06 8.17
CA LEU A 114 17.52 -0.68 8.73
C LEU A 114 17.95 -1.91 9.51
N LEU A 115 18.89 -2.68 9.00
CA LEU A 115 19.39 -3.88 9.69
C LEU A 115 20.10 -3.53 10.99
N GLU A 116 20.84 -2.43 11.02
CA GLU A 116 21.53 -1.94 12.20
C GLU A 116 20.54 -1.56 13.30
N ASP A 117 19.51 -0.78 12.96
CA ASP A 117 18.46 -0.37 13.89
C ASP A 117 17.60 -1.55 14.37
N LEU A 118 17.30 -2.51 13.49
CA LEU A 118 16.62 -3.75 13.85
C LEU A 118 17.47 -4.61 14.80
N SER A 119 18.76 -4.78 14.52
CA SER A 119 19.69 -5.61 15.33
C SER A 119 20.01 -5.00 16.69
N ALA A 120 19.73 -3.70 16.87
CA ALA A 120 19.88 -3.03 18.16
C ALA A 120 18.66 -3.26 19.09
N VAL A 121 17.54 -3.77 18.55
CA VAL A 121 16.28 -3.96 19.26
C VAL A 121 15.88 -5.44 19.30
N PHE A 122 16.10 -6.15 18.23
CA PHE A 122 15.76 -7.57 18.07
C PHE A 122 17.03 -8.43 18.05
N GLU A 123 16.88 -9.70 18.43
CA GLU A 123 17.95 -10.68 18.21
C GLU A 123 18.32 -10.75 16.72
N LYS A 124 19.58 -11.06 16.45
CA LYS A 124 20.15 -11.04 15.09
C LYS A 124 19.33 -11.84 14.07
N GLU A 125 18.93 -13.06 14.42
CA GLU A 125 18.09 -13.90 13.55
C GLU A 125 16.73 -13.24 13.25
N THR A 126 16.08 -12.71 14.27
CA THR A 126 14.81 -11.98 14.15
C THR A 126 14.96 -10.74 13.27
N ALA A 127 15.99 -9.93 13.52
CA ALA A 127 16.24 -8.72 12.73
C ALA A 127 16.45 -9.02 11.25
N GLN A 128 17.26 -10.02 10.92
CA GLN A 128 17.53 -10.46 9.56
C GLN A 128 16.26 -11.02 8.89
N THR A 129 15.49 -11.81 9.62
CA THR A 129 14.23 -12.40 9.11
C THR A 129 13.18 -11.33 8.84
N LEU A 130 12.99 -10.37 9.75
CA LEU A 130 12.03 -9.26 9.56
C LEU A 130 12.38 -8.43 8.32
N LEU A 131 13.69 -8.12 8.11
CA LEU A 131 14.13 -7.42 6.92
C LEU A 131 13.93 -8.25 5.65
N ALA A 132 14.24 -9.55 5.69
CA ALA A 132 14.03 -10.45 4.56
C ALA A 132 12.55 -10.59 4.19
N LEU A 133 11.65 -10.66 5.19
CA LEU A 133 10.20 -10.65 4.98
C LEU A 133 9.72 -9.34 4.34
N ALA A 134 10.30 -8.19 4.73
CA ALA A 134 9.99 -6.91 4.09
C ALA A 134 10.41 -6.90 2.61
N ILE A 135 11.60 -7.42 2.29
CA ILE A 135 12.08 -7.55 0.91
C ILE A 135 11.22 -8.55 0.12
N TYR A 136 10.82 -9.66 0.74
CA TYR A 136 9.88 -10.61 0.14
C TYR A 136 8.57 -9.92 -0.28
N LYS A 137 8.04 -9.06 0.59
CA LYS A 137 6.82 -8.27 0.28
C LYS A 137 7.02 -7.31 -0.89
N LEU A 138 8.17 -6.67 -0.98
CA LEU A 138 8.53 -5.78 -2.10
C LEU A 138 8.70 -6.55 -3.43
N ASP A 139 9.23 -7.76 -3.38
CA ASP A 139 9.42 -8.63 -4.56
C ASP A 139 8.12 -9.31 -5.03
N GLY A 140 6.98 -8.95 -4.45
CA GLY A 140 5.64 -9.44 -4.82
C GLY A 140 5.15 -10.64 -4.02
N GLY A 141 5.80 -10.99 -2.92
CA GLY A 141 5.39 -12.07 -2.02
C GLY A 141 4.10 -11.76 -1.29
N ARG A 142 3.06 -12.60 -1.48
CA ARG A 142 1.74 -12.39 -0.86
C ARG A 142 1.56 -13.18 0.44
N ALA A 143 1.58 -14.50 0.37
CA ALA A 143 1.39 -15.37 1.52
C ALA A 143 2.72 -15.67 2.22
N MET A 144 2.77 -15.58 3.55
CA MET A 144 4.00 -15.84 4.32
C MET A 144 4.47 -17.29 4.19
N MET A 145 3.57 -18.24 3.99
CA MET A 145 3.88 -19.65 3.76
C MET A 145 4.77 -19.91 2.53
N ASN A 146 4.79 -18.99 1.57
CA ASN A 146 5.62 -19.12 0.36
C ASN A 146 7.01 -18.48 0.54
N PHE A 147 7.35 -17.99 1.73
CA PHE A 147 8.61 -17.28 1.97
C PHE A 147 9.82 -18.18 1.78
N GLU A 148 9.79 -19.41 2.29
CA GLU A 148 10.92 -20.36 2.16
C GLU A 148 11.16 -20.73 0.70
N ASP A 149 10.10 -21.00 -0.06
CA ASP A 149 10.21 -21.31 -1.49
C ASP A 149 10.77 -20.12 -2.28
N TRP A 150 10.33 -18.91 -1.97
CA TRP A 150 10.87 -17.69 -2.57
C TRP A 150 12.36 -17.49 -2.20
N LEU A 151 12.72 -17.67 -0.92
CA LEU A 151 14.11 -17.51 -0.44
C LEU A 151 15.06 -18.47 -1.14
N SER A 152 14.59 -19.67 -1.50
CA SER A 152 15.40 -20.63 -2.26
C SER A 152 15.74 -20.17 -3.68
N GLN A 153 14.93 -19.27 -4.25
CA GLN A 153 15.03 -18.79 -5.64
C GLN A 153 15.76 -17.44 -5.77
N VAL A 154 16.01 -16.75 -4.65
CA VAL A 154 16.61 -15.42 -4.66
C VAL A 154 17.92 -15.38 -3.87
N TRP A 155 18.72 -14.36 -4.15
CA TRP A 155 19.87 -14.08 -3.30
C TRP A 155 19.50 -13.06 -2.22
N LEU A 156 19.76 -13.41 -0.98
CA LEU A 156 19.79 -12.52 0.18
C LEU A 156 20.94 -12.96 1.11
N PRO A 157 21.67 -12.03 1.75
CA PRO A 157 22.74 -12.39 2.67
C PRO A 157 22.17 -12.88 4.02
N SER A 158 22.80 -13.91 4.56
CA SER A 158 22.68 -14.33 5.97
C SER A 158 21.25 -14.60 6.47
N VAL A 159 20.37 -15.11 5.63
CA VAL A 159 19.00 -15.48 6.03
C VAL A 159 18.86 -17.00 5.93
N GLU A 160 18.66 -17.66 7.08
CA GLU A 160 18.39 -19.09 7.11
C GLU A 160 16.96 -19.39 6.64
N PRO A 161 16.72 -20.47 5.89
CA PRO A 161 15.39 -20.92 5.55
C PRO A 161 14.59 -21.29 6.81
N LEU A 162 13.39 -20.72 6.94
CA LEU A 162 12.50 -20.92 8.07
C LEU A 162 11.17 -21.46 7.58
N ASP A 163 10.59 -22.41 8.34
CA ASP A 163 9.24 -22.88 8.09
C ASP A 163 8.18 -21.89 8.64
N ASP A 164 6.93 -22.09 8.28
CA ASP A 164 5.81 -21.23 8.67
C ASP A 164 5.65 -21.11 10.19
N ARG A 165 5.99 -22.17 10.94
CA ARG A 165 5.90 -22.17 12.39
C ARG A 165 6.92 -21.21 12.97
N ARG A 166 8.18 -21.32 12.56
CA ARG A 166 9.26 -20.44 13.03
C ARG A 166 9.02 -18.99 12.63
N LEU A 167 8.52 -18.75 11.42
CA LEU A 167 8.10 -17.41 10.99
C LEU A 167 7.00 -16.83 11.90
N SER A 168 6.02 -17.66 12.26
CA SER A 168 4.96 -17.24 13.17
C SER A 168 5.50 -16.93 14.58
N GLU A 169 6.43 -17.74 15.10
CA GLU A 169 7.11 -17.50 16.38
C GLU A 169 7.85 -16.15 16.35
N ILE A 170 8.61 -15.87 15.29
CA ILE A 170 9.31 -14.58 15.13
C ILE A 170 8.32 -13.41 15.06
N LEU A 171 7.23 -13.52 14.31
CA LEU A 171 6.23 -12.46 14.23
C LEU A 171 5.52 -12.20 15.57
N GLN A 172 5.42 -13.20 16.44
CA GLN A 172 4.83 -13.06 17.77
C GLN A 172 5.75 -12.30 18.75
N THR A 173 7.07 -12.29 18.53
CA THR A 173 8.00 -11.51 19.37
C THR A 173 7.89 -10.01 19.17
N VAL A 174 7.27 -9.57 18.08
CA VAL A 174 7.14 -8.14 17.74
C VAL A 174 5.98 -7.53 18.51
N ASP A 175 6.29 -6.84 19.58
CA ASP A 175 5.33 -6.10 20.41
C ASP A 175 5.49 -4.57 20.25
N HIS A 176 4.61 -3.81 20.91
CA HIS A 176 4.66 -2.35 20.86
C HIS A 176 5.95 -1.77 21.46
N SER A 177 6.46 -2.35 22.55
CA SER A 177 7.67 -1.83 23.21
C SER A 177 8.89 -1.92 22.29
N LEU A 178 9.05 -3.05 21.58
CA LEU A 178 10.14 -3.26 20.65
C LEU A 178 9.98 -2.40 19.39
N THR A 179 8.77 -2.27 18.86
CA THR A 179 8.52 -1.38 17.72
C THR A 179 8.75 0.08 18.06
N ASP A 180 8.37 0.51 19.27
CA ASP A 180 8.60 1.87 19.75
C ASP A 180 10.10 2.17 19.86
N GLN A 181 10.90 1.25 20.41
CA GLN A 181 12.35 1.38 20.47
C GLN A 181 12.98 1.47 19.06
N TYR A 182 12.49 0.65 18.12
CA TYR A 182 12.93 0.72 16.74
C TYR A 182 12.61 2.08 16.11
N TYR A 183 11.38 2.57 16.24
CA TYR A 183 10.98 3.86 15.64
C TYR A 183 11.68 5.04 16.29
N LEU A 184 11.96 5.01 17.59
CA LEU A 184 12.79 6.02 18.23
C LEU A 184 14.19 6.09 17.59
N ARG A 185 14.81 4.95 17.29
CA ARG A 185 16.09 4.90 16.56
C ARG A 185 15.97 5.46 15.15
N ARG A 186 14.88 5.14 14.42
CA ARG A 186 14.65 5.70 13.09
C ARG A 186 14.56 7.23 13.14
N TYR A 187 13.80 7.76 14.11
CA TYR A 187 13.69 9.20 14.32
C TYR A 187 15.06 9.83 14.64
N GLN A 188 15.81 9.26 15.57
CA GLN A 188 17.16 9.72 15.93
C GLN A 188 18.12 9.71 14.74
N ARG A 189 18.06 8.69 13.89
CA ARG A 189 18.85 8.61 12.65
C ARG A 189 18.48 9.72 11.67
N SER A 190 17.19 9.97 11.48
CA SER A 190 16.72 11.04 10.61
C SER A 190 17.13 12.43 11.13
N THR A 191 17.04 12.66 12.44
CA THR A 191 17.47 13.94 13.06
C THR A 191 18.97 14.12 12.98
N ALA A 192 19.76 13.07 13.16
CA ALA A 192 21.23 13.14 13.04
C ALA A 192 21.71 13.40 11.60
N ALA A 193 20.93 13.00 10.60
CA ALA A 193 21.26 13.17 9.19
C ALA A 193 20.95 14.57 8.64
N THR A 194 20.25 15.42 9.39
CA THR A 194 19.84 16.76 8.94
C THR A 194 20.06 17.83 10.02
N VAL A 195 20.47 19.00 9.59
CA VAL A 195 20.63 20.17 10.48
C VAL A 195 19.31 20.94 10.64
N ALA A 196 18.41 20.79 9.69
CA ALA A 196 17.10 21.44 9.68
C ALA A 196 16.04 20.62 10.44
N PRO A 197 14.96 21.24 10.90
CA PRO A 197 13.80 20.50 11.40
C PRO A 197 13.30 19.46 10.40
N LEU A 198 12.94 18.27 10.89
CA LEU A 198 12.31 17.27 10.02
C LEU A 198 10.94 17.78 9.57
N THR A 199 10.54 17.39 8.39
CA THR A 199 9.18 17.59 7.88
C THR A 199 8.46 16.25 7.93
N LEU A 200 7.55 16.09 8.88
CA LEU A 200 6.88 14.84 9.21
C LEU A 200 5.46 14.83 8.69
N SER A 201 5.16 13.90 7.78
CA SER A 201 3.79 13.68 7.32
C SER A 201 3.12 12.57 8.09
N PHE A 202 1.91 12.88 8.54
CA PHE A 202 0.99 11.94 9.18
C PHE A 202 -0.07 11.50 8.17
N ASP A 203 -0.26 10.20 8.04
CA ASP A 203 -1.35 9.64 7.26
C ASP A 203 -1.80 8.30 7.84
N SER A 204 -3.07 7.95 7.62
CA SER A 204 -3.67 6.72 8.12
C SER A 204 -4.41 5.95 7.04
N THR A 205 -4.52 4.67 7.23
CA THR A 205 -5.29 3.79 6.36
C THR A 205 -5.98 2.69 7.14
N SER A 206 -7.12 2.21 6.65
CA SER A 206 -7.81 1.05 7.18
C SER A 206 -7.43 -0.21 6.38
N LEU A 207 -7.18 -1.30 7.08
CA LEU A 207 -6.87 -2.61 6.53
C LEU A 207 -8.00 -3.58 6.90
N SER A 208 -8.81 -3.97 5.92
CA SER A 208 -9.92 -4.90 6.14
C SER A 208 -9.41 -6.32 6.46
N THR A 209 -10.10 -7.03 7.36
CA THR A 209 -9.71 -8.37 7.77
C THR A 209 -10.91 -9.31 7.90
N TYR A 210 -10.70 -10.58 7.56
CA TYR A 210 -11.63 -11.68 7.88
C TYR A 210 -11.33 -12.32 9.25
N SER A 211 -10.26 -11.89 9.92
CA SER A 211 -9.88 -12.48 11.21
C SER A 211 -10.94 -12.20 12.27
N THR A 212 -11.29 -13.23 12.99
CA THR A 212 -12.19 -13.17 14.16
C THR A 212 -11.43 -13.07 15.48
N THR A 213 -10.10 -13.22 15.44
CA THR A 213 -9.25 -13.30 16.65
C THR A 213 -8.57 -11.98 16.98
N ILE A 214 -8.40 -11.07 16.01
CA ILE A 214 -7.76 -9.77 16.24
C ILE A 214 -8.70 -8.88 17.06
N LYS A 215 -8.28 -8.48 18.26
CA LYS A 215 -9.07 -7.64 19.17
C LYS A 215 -9.30 -6.24 18.65
N ASP A 216 -8.29 -5.65 17.99
CA ASP A 216 -8.37 -4.32 17.37
C ASP A 216 -9.17 -4.31 16.05
N ALA A 217 -9.68 -5.48 15.61
CA ALA A 217 -10.52 -5.54 14.42
C ALA A 217 -11.98 -5.21 14.75
N ALA A 218 -12.42 -4.05 14.28
CA ALA A 218 -13.79 -3.54 14.50
C ALA A 218 -14.39 -3.00 13.19
N TYR A 219 -15.71 -2.84 13.16
CA TYR A 219 -16.39 -2.13 12.08
C TYR A 219 -16.13 -0.63 12.21
N GLY A 220 -15.72 -0.01 11.10
CA GLY A 220 -15.43 1.41 11.04
C GLY A 220 -15.65 1.97 9.65
N TYR A 221 -15.15 3.17 9.39
CA TYR A 221 -15.27 3.80 8.08
C TYR A 221 -14.29 3.18 7.08
N ALA A 222 -14.68 2.06 6.47
CA ALA A 222 -13.89 1.38 5.44
C ALA A 222 -14.35 1.83 4.04
N LYS A 223 -13.48 2.55 3.31
CA LYS A 223 -13.80 3.02 1.95
C LYS A 223 -13.97 1.88 0.92
N GLN A 224 -13.30 0.74 1.14
CA GLN A 224 -13.24 -0.35 0.14
C GLN A 224 -14.16 -1.52 0.47
N ASN A 225 -14.26 -1.92 1.73
CA ASN A 225 -15.03 -3.09 2.17
C ASN A 225 -15.81 -2.75 3.45
N PRO A 226 -16.93 -2.01 3.39
CA PRO A 226 -17.66 -1.58 4.57
C PRO A 226 -18.28 -2.75 5.36
N GLU A 227 -18.42 -3.92 4.74
CA GLU A 227 -18.98 -5.14 5.36
C GLU A 227 -17.95 -5.94 6.17
N LEU A 228 -16.67 -5.56 6.11
CA LEU A 228 -15.59 -6.25 6.83
C LEU A 228 -15.11 -5.42 8.02
N LYS A 229 -14.74 -6.14 9.08
CA LYS A 229 -13.95 -5.53 10.16
C LYS A 229 -12.61 -5.05 9.62
N GLN A 230 -12.05 -4.02 10.25
CA GLN A 230 -10.78 -3.42 9.87
C GLN A 230 -9.90 -3.16 11.10
N VAL A 231 -8.61 -3.06 10.87
CA VAL A 231 -7.63 -2.48 11.78
C VAL A 231 -7.14 -1.19 11.14
N ASN A 232 -7.05 -0.12 11.90
CA ASN A 232 -6.49 1.14 11.41
C ASN A 232 -4.96 1.11 11.59
N TYR A 233 -4.26 1.69 10.62
CA TYR A 233 -2.80 1.76 10.60
C TYR A 233 -2.34 3.15 10.20
N MET A 234 -1.62 3.81 11.11
CA MET A 234 -1.04 5.13 10.87
C MET A 234 0.46 5.02 10.64
N VAL A 235 0.96 5.90 9.78
CA VAL A 235 2.38 6.01 9.45
C VAL A 235 2.78 7.48 9.51
N VAL A 236 3.95 7.74 10.10
CA VAL A 236 4.62 9.05 10.12
C VAL A 236 5.91 8.92 9.32
N CYS A 237 6.05 9.76 8.30
CA CYS A 237 7.17 9.71 7.39
C CYS A 237 7.94 11.02 7.37
N ASP A 238 9.26 10.93 7.31
CA ASP A 238 10.12 12.08 7.01
C ASP A 238 10.12 12.38 5.50
N HIS A 239 9.77 13.60 5.13
CA HIS A 239 9.74 14.05 3.74
C HIS A 239 11.11 14.08 3.06
N ASN A 240 12.18 14.30 3.82
CA ASN A 240 13.51 14.50 3.27
C ASN A 240 14.14 13.20 2.78
N THR A 241 13.76 12.10 3.40
CA THR A 241 14.32 10.77 3.13
C THR A 241 13.29 9.76 2.62
N GLY A 242 11.99 10.04 2.81
CA GLY A 242 10.92 9.08 2.61
C GLY A 242 10.93 7.95 3.66
N ASP A 243 11.62 8.12 4.78
CA ASP A 243 11.71 7.11 5.83
C ASP A 243 10.47 7.09 6.72
N VAL A 244 10.10 5.92 7.20
CA VAL A 244 9.04 5.73 8.21
C VAL A 244 9.68 5.88 9.59
N VAL A 245 9.40 7.01 10.23
CA VAL A 245 9.95 7.32 11.57
C VAL A 245 9.02 6.90 12.70
N TYR A 246 7.77 6.62 12.40
CA TYR A 246 6.81 6.02 13.33
C TYR A 246 5.67 5.32 12.59
N ALA A 247 5.16 4.22 13.15
CA ALA A 247 3.92 3.60 12.70
C ALA A 247 3.19 2.94 13.86
N TYR A 248 1.88 2.99 13.84
CA TYR A 248 1.03 2.49 14.91
C TYR A 248 -0.27 1.88 14.38
N SER A 249 -0.67 0.73 14.93
CA SER A 249 -1.96 0.10 14.64
C SER A 249 -2.93 0.33 15.80
N TYR A 250 -4.21 0.58 15.49
CA TYR A 250 -5.24 0.85 16.47
C TYR A 250 -6.60 0.31 16.02
N ASP A 251 -7.55 0.28 16.95
CA ASP A 251 -8.89 -0.26 16.75
C ASP A 251 -9.59 0.37 15.53
N GLY A 252 -10.19 -0.48 14.71
CA GLY A 252 -10.82 -0.10 13.45
C GLY A 252 -12.04 0.81 13.60
N SER A 253 -12.68 0.87 14.77
CA SER A 253 -13.82 1.75 15.05
C SER A 253 -13.40 3.17 15.46
N ILE A 254 -12.14 3.36 15.87
CA ILE A 254 -11.66 4.65 16.34
C ILE A 254 -11.39 5.57 15.16
N ASN A 255 -11.94 6.78 15.22
CA ASN A 255 -11.69 7.80 14.21
C ASN A 255 -10.26 8.35 14.36
N ASP A 256 -9.59 8.60 13.23
CA ASP A 256 -8.25 9.18 13.18
C ASP A 256 -8.10 10.44 14.03
N LYS A 257 -9.14 11.29 14.06
CA LYS A 257 -9.16 12.52 14.88
C LYS A 257 -9.02 12.26 16.37
N THR A 258 -9.56 11.15 16.85
CA THR A 258 -9.57 10.82 18.29
C THR A 258 -8.26 10.21 18.72
N ILE A 259 -7.68 9.32 17.92
CA ILE A 259 -6.47 8.59 18.30
C ILE A 259 -5.20 9.45 18.24
N LEU A 260 -5.21 10.49 17.43
CA LEU A 260 -4.00 11.24 17.12
C LEU A 260 -3.39 11.99 18.31
N SER A 261 -4.21 12.52 19.20
CA SER A 261 -3.70 13.11 20.44
C SER A 261 -2.99 12.07 21.32
N SER A 262 -3.52 10.86 21.39
CA SER A 262 -2.89 9.75 22.12
C SER A 262 -1.57 9.32 21.49
N ILE A 263 -1.53 9.21 20.17
CA ILE A 263 -0.31 8.86 19.42
C ILE A 263 0.74 9.96 19.55
N TYR A 264 0.33 11.23 19.46
CA TYR A 264 1.22 12.34 19.71
C TYR A 264 1.85 12.28 21.10
N TYR A 265 1.02 12.08 22.13
CA TYR A 265 1.49 11.93 23.49
C TYR A 265 2.46 10.74 23.65
N GLN A 266 2.16 9.60 23.04
CA GLN A 266 3.04 8.44 23.03
C GLN A 266 4.38 8.74 22.37
N MET A 267 4.39 9.39 21.19
CA MET A 267 5.62 9.80 20.52
C MET A 267 6.47 10.73 21.38
N GLN A 268 5.86 11.71 22.04
CA GLN A 268 6.54 12.62 22.98
C GLN A 268 7.15 11.86 24.16
N THR A 269 6.39 10.94 24.75
CA THR A 269 6.84 10.11 25.88
C THR A 269 8.02 9.22 25.51
N MET A 270 8.08 8.77 24.24
CA MET A 270 9.20 8.01 23.71
C MET A 270 10.44 8.87 23.42
N GLY A 271 10.35 10.19 23.47
CA GLY A 271 11.43 11.11 23.13
C GLY A 271 11.46 11.55 21.66
N ILE A 272 10.38 11.35 20.92
CA ILE A 272 10.20 11.91 19.57
C ILE A 272 9.61 13.31 19.74
N ASP A 273 10.48 14.33 19.70
CA ASP A 273 10.06 15.71 19.86
C ASP A 273 9.42 16.25 18.57
N LEU A 274 8.10 16.39 18.59
CA LEU A 274 7.33 16.91 17.46
C LEU A 274 7.27 18.45 17.44
N THR A 275 7.66 19.13 18.51
CA THR A 275 7.60 20.60 18.59
C THR A 275 8.69 21.28 17.78
N THR A 276 9.83 20.62 17.61
CA THR A 276 10.95 21.11 16.81
C THR A 276 10.79 20.84 15.31
N ASN A 277 9.82 20.01 14.92
CA ASN A 277 9.60 19.54 13.55
C ASN A 277 8.39 20.24 12.89
N ILE A 278 8.30 20.14 11.55
CA ILE A 278 7.17 20.65 10.78
C ILE A 278 6.21 19.48 10.53
N LEU A 279 4.97 19.57 11.03
CA LEU A 279 3.95 18.55 10.85
C LEU A 279 3.15 18.83 9.57
N VAL A 280 3.07 17.86 8.68
CA VAL A 280 2.25 17.95 7.45
C VAL A 280 1.03 17.05 7.62
N THR A 281 -0.15 17.66 7.57
CA THR A 281 -1.41 16.96 7.87
C THR A 281 -2.48 17.20 6.80
N ASP A 282 -3.40 16.23 6.65
CA ASP A 282 -4.58 16.36 5.80
C ASP A 282 -5.76 16.99 6.56
N ARG A 283 -6.87 17.20 5.84
CA ARG A 283 -8.14 17.78 6.34
C ARG A 283 -8.68 17.11 7.60
N GLY A 284 -8.42 15.79 7.76
CA GLY A 284 -8.87 15.01 8.91
C GLY A 284 -8.19 15.37 10.23
N PHE A 285 -7.07 16.06 10.19
CA PHE A 285 -6.16 16.23 11.32
C PHE A 285 -6.24 17.61 12.03
N GLN A 286 -7.23 18.43 11.68
CA GLN A 286 -7.38 19.77 12.26
C GLN A 286 -7.54 19.75 13.78
N SER A 287 -8.26 18.76 14.31
CA SER A 287 -8.47 18.63 15.76
C SER A 287 -7.18 18.40 16.54
N ILE A 288 -6.11 17.88 15.91
CA ILE A 288 -4.81 17.69 16.58
C ILE A 288 -4.12 19.02 16.82
N LEU A 289 -4.05 19.85 15.79
CA LEU A 289 -3.45 21.17 15.92
C LEU A 289 -4.16 21.95 17.00
N ASN A 290 -5.47 21.77 17.11
CA ASN A 290 -6.28 22.37 18.15
C ASN A 290 -5.90 21.86 19.54
N THR A 291 -5.77 20.53 19.69
CA THR A 291 -5.35 19.92 20.97
C THR A 291 -3.93 20.31 21.34
N LEU A 292 -3.00 20.33 20.38
CA LEU A 292 -1.61 20.68 20.62
C LEU A 292 -1.44 22.15 21.01
N ASN A 293 -2.18 23.04 20.36
CA ASN A 293 -2.19 24.46 20.72
C ASN A 293 -2.81 24.69 22.10
N ALA A 294 -3.84 23.92 22.46
CA ALA A 294 -4.49 24.02 23.76
C ALA A 294 -3.56 23.67 24.93
N ILE A 295 -2.61 22.74 24.71
CA ILE A 295 -1.59 22.38 25.70
C ILE A 295 -0.28 23.17 25.55
N ASN A 296 -0.31 24.33 24.86
CA ASN A 296 0.82 25.24 24.61
C ASN A 296 2.02 24.61 23.88
N LEU A 297 1.82 23.51 23.17
CA LEU A 297 2.85 22.86 22.35
C LEU A 297 2.92 23.44 20.95
N GLN A 298 2.73 24.66 20.69
CA GLN A 298 2.73 25.40 19.41
C GLN A 298 3.56 24.73 18.29
N PRO A 299 3.11 23.59 17.71
CA PRO A 299 3.88 22.88 16.70
C PRO A 299 3.96 23.71 15.42
N LYS A 300 5.06 23.58 14.69
CA LYS A 300 5.12 24.05 13.30
C LYS A 300 4.32 23.11 12.41
N TYR A 301 3.49 23.65 11.52
CA TYR A 301 2.63 22.80 10.70
C TYR A 301 2.35 23.34 9.31
N ILE A 302 1.96 22.42 8.42
CA ILE A 302 1.36 22.66 7.10
C ILE A 302 0.10 21.81 7.03
N GLN A 303 -1.06 22.44 6.93
CA GLN A 303 -2.35 21.76 6.93
C GLN A 303 -3.17 22.10 5.69
N PHE A 304 -3.65 21.07 5.00
CA PHE A 304 -4.63 21.25 3.94
C PHE A 304 -6.02 21.44 4.51
N LEU A 305 -6.72 22.49 4.05
CA LEU A 305 -8.02 22.87 4.58
C LEU A 305 -9.19 22.43 3.71
N SER A 306 -10.32 22.13 4.35
CA SER A 306 -11.58 21.93 3.64
C SER A 306 -12.17 23.29 3.22
N LEU A 307 -12.78 23.35 2.03
CA LEU A 307 -13.54 24.54 1.62
C LEU A 307 -14.79 24.80 2.47
N THR A 308 -15.23 23.80 3.24
CA THR A 308 -16.35 23.95 4.20
C THR A 308 -15.93 24.58 5.52
N GLU A 309 -14.63 24.74 5.74
CA GLU A 309 -14.10 25.34 6.95
C GLU A 309 -14.36 26.83 7.00
N GLY A 310 -14.69 27.35 8.21
CA GLY A 310 -15.10 28.73 8.41
C GLY A 310 -14.07 29.73 7.86
N GLY A 311 -14.54 30.66 7.06
CA GLY A 311 -13.70 31.72 6.50
C GLY A 311 -12.92 31.38 5.23
N VAL A 312 -12.51 30.12 5.00
CA VAL A 312 -11.71 29.72 3.82
C VAL A 312 -12.42 30.05 2.51
N ARG A 313 -13.70 29.69 2.38
CA ARG A 313 -14.50 29.99 1.19
C ARG A 313 -14.64 31.49 0.96
N ALA A 314 -14.82 32.28 2.02
CA ALA A 314 -14.92 33.73 1.92
C ALA A 314 -13.59 34.35 1.46
N GLN A 315 -12.46 33.87 1.99
CA GLN A 315 -11.14 34.32 1.56
C GLN A 315 -10.84 33.95 0.11
N LEU A 316 -11.20 32.74 -0.34
CA LEU A 316 -11.07 32.33 -1.73
C LEU A 316 -11.92 33.23 -2.65
N ARG A 317 -13.19 33.49 -2.32
CA ARG A 317 -14.06 34.39 -3.13
C ARG A 317 -13.49 35.81 -3.20
N ARG A 318 -13.03 36.37 -2.08
CA ARG A 318 -12.41 37.72 -2.04
C ARG A 318 -11.18 37.81 -2.92
N ASN A 319 -10.37 36.76 -2.98
CA ASN A 319 -9.09 36.74 -3.69
C ASN A 319 -9.19 36.09 -5.09
N LEU A 320 -10.38 35.63 -5.48
CA LEU A 320 -10.59 34.97 -6.77
C LEU A 320 -10.13 35.80 -7.97
N PRO A 321 -10.38 37.13 -8.06
CA PRO A 321 -9.89 37.94 -9.18
C PRO A 321 -8.37 37.87 -9.36
N ALA A 322 -7.60 37.84 -8.27
CA ALA A 322 -6.15 37.69 -8.32
C ALA A 322 -5.71 36.28 -8.72
N LEU A 323 -6.42 35.26 -8.25
CA LEU A 323 -6.13 33.85 -8.54
C LEU A 323 -6.53 33.44 -9.97
N THR A 324 -7.46 34.15 -10.60
CA THR A 324 -7.87 33.93 -12.00
C THR A 324 -7.09 34.78 -12.98
N HIS A 325 -6.34 35.78 -12.51
CA HIS A 325 -5.52 36.62 -13.38
C HIS A 325 -4.44 35.75 -14.07
N PRO A 326 -4.24 35.90 -15.39
CA PRO A 326 -3.36 35.00 -16.16
C PRO A 326 -1.90 34.98 -15.69
N ILE A 327 -1.43 36.05 -15.05
CA ILE A 327 -0.01 36.22 -14.69
C ILE A 327 0.20 36.55 -13.23
N ALA A 328 -0.65 37.38 -12.58
CA ALA A 328 -0.37 38.07 -11.32
C ALA A 328 0.03 37.17 -10.13
N CYS A 329 -0.48 35.97 -10.03
CA CYS A 329 -0.17 35.04 -8.93
C CYS A 329 0.25 33.65 -9.46
N ARG A 330 0.61 33.59 -10.75
CA ARG A 330 0.83 32.32 -11.41
C ARG A 330 2.26 31.83 -11.23
N ASP A 331 2.38 30.61 -10.76
CA ASP A 331 3.61 29.83 -10.84
C ASP A 331 3.58 28.96 -12.12
N PRO A 332 4.52 29.16 -13.07
CA PRO A 332 4.53 28.43 -14.32
C PRO A 332 4.98 26.97 -14.17
N TYR A 333 5.82 26.67 -13.19
CA TYR A 333 6.35 25.32 -12.96
C TYR A 333 5.27 24.39 -12.41
N TYR A 334 4.58 24.83 -11.35
CA TYR A 334 3.48 24.05 -10.77
C TYR A 334 2.14 24.26 -11.46
N GLN A 335 2.05 25.19 -12.43
CA GLN A 335 0.84 25.54 -13.18
C GLN A 335 -0.35 25.92 -12.28
N VAL A 336 -0.07 26.57 -11.16
CA VAL A 336 -1.07 27.03 -10.20
C VAL A 336 -0.95 28.55 -10.03
N SER A 337 -2.06 29.19 -9.67
CA SER A 337 -2.04 30.52 -9.09
C SER A 337 -2.05 30.38 -7.57
N ALA A 338 -1.18 31.13 -6.89
CA ALA A 338 -1.01 31.05 -5.44
C ALA A 338 -0.94 32.43 -4.80
N LYS A 339 -1.62 32.62 -3.67
CA LYS A 339 -1.62 33.87 -2.93
C LYS A 339 -1.59 33.64 -1.43
N ARG A 340 -0.68 34.33 -0.72
CA ARG A 340 -0.63 34.36 0.74
C ARG A 340 -1.57 35.41 1.30
N VAL A 341 -2.31 35.05 2.34
CA VAL A 341 -3.15 35.96 3.14
C VAL A 341 -2.78 35.76 4.60
N PRO A 342 -2.63 36.84 5.42
CA PRO A 342 -2.53 36.70 6.87
C PRO A 342 -3.77 35.98 7.41
N ASP A 343 -3.58 35.07 8.34
CA ASP A 343 -4.66 34.33 9.00
C ASP A 343 -4.44 34.35 10.52
N VAL A 344 -5.51 34.60 11.24
CA VAL A 344 -5.52 34.54 12.72
C VAL A 344 -6.80 33.83 13.09
N TRP A 345 -6.68 32.72 13.79
CA TRP A 345 -7.86 32.07 14.32
C TRP A 345 -7.75 31.90 15.83
N THR A 346 -8.90 31.80 16.46
CA THR A 346 -9.01 31.58 17.88
C THR A 346 -9.44 30.16 18.14
N GLU A 347 -8.66 29.42 18.91
CA GLU A 347 -8.98 28.09 19.38
C GLU A 347 -9.43 28.14 20.84
N ASN A 348 -10.55 27.51 21.12
CA ASN A 348 -11.08 27.39 22.48
C ASN A 348 -11.01 25.91 22.90
N CYS A 349 -10.16 25.62 23.87
CA CYS A 349 -10.07 24.30 24.48
C CYS A 349 -10.14 24.44 26.01
N GLU A 350 -11.04 23.71 26.63
CA GLU A 350 -11.24 23.67 28.09
C GLU A 350 -11.33 25.06 28.76
N GLY A 351 -11.95 26.01 28.05
CA GLY A 351 -12.12 27.39 28.57
C GLY A 351 -10.93 28.31 28.33
N VAL A 352 -9.86 27.84 27.72
CA VAL A 352 -8.70 28.66 27.33
C VAL A 352 -8.86 29.05 25.86
N SER A 353 -8.83 30.36 25.57
CA SER A 353 -8.89 30.91 24.22
C SER A 353 -7.50 31.33 23.76
N THR A 354 -6.95 30.60 22.77
CA THR A 354 -5.62 30.88 22.24
C THR A 354 -5.72 31.46 20.83
N LYS A 355 -5.10 32.61 20.59
CA LYS A 355 -4.95 33.20 19.26
C LYS A 355 -3.72 32.61 18.57
N ILE A 356 -3.90 32.13 17.37
CA ILE A 356 -2.84 31.52 16.58
C ILE A 356 -2.66 32.34 15.31
N GLU A 357 -1.46 32.88 15.13
CA GLU A 357 -1.07 33.57 13.91
C GLU A 357 -0.52 32.60 12.89
N ALA A 358 -1.00 32.68 11.65
CA ALA A 358 -0.60 31.82 10.57
C ALA A 358 -0.68 32.52 9.22
N HIS A 359 -0.27 31.79 8.19
CA HIS A 359 -0.46 32.14 6.80
C HIS A 359 -1.53 31.23 6.20
N LEU A 360 -2.52 31.83 5.55
CA LEU A 360 -3.46 31.11 4.70
C LEU A 360 -2.98 31.25 3.25
N HIS A 361 -2.55 30.15 2.68
CA HIS A 361 -2.17 30.08 1.28
C HIS A 361 -3.35 29.62 0.44
N LEU A 362 -3.77 30.43 -0.50
CA LEU A 362 -4.89 30.19 -1.40
C LEU A 362 -4.32 29.81 -2.77
N TYR A 363 -4.86 28.74 -3.35
CA TYR A 363 -4.40 28.24 -4.65
C TYR A 363 -5.57 28.03 -5.61
N ARG A 364 -5.28 28.15 -6.90
CA ARG A 364 -6.19 27.77 -7.98
C ARG A 364 -5.43 27.08 -9.11
N ASN A 365 -5.83 25.87 -9.44
CA ASN A 365 -5.40 25.18 -10.64
C ASN A 365 -6.45 25.37 -11.75
N ALA A 366 -6.10 26.13 -12.80
CA ALA A 366 -7.04 26.47 -13.87
C ALA A 366 -7.47 25.22 -14.67
N ARG A 367 -6.56 24.28 -14.90
CA ARG A 367 -6.84 23.05 -15.62
C ARG A 367 -7.85 22.17 -14.86
N VAL A 368 -7.61 21.94 -13.58
CA VAL A 368 -8.52 21.18 -12.71
C VAL A 368 -9.89 21.88 -12.63
N ALA A 369 -9.89 23.21 -12.54
CA ALA A 369 -11.14 23.99 -12.53
C ALA A 369 -11.96 23.78 -13.81
N GLU A 370 -11.31 23.73 -14.96
CA GLU A 370 -11.96 23.48 -16.25
C GLU A 370 -12.46 22.04 -16.38
N GLU A 371 -11.63 21.06 -16.01
CA GLU A 371 -11.98 19.63 -16.00
C GLU A 371 -13.21 19.38 -15.10
N ASP A 372 -13.18 19.84 -13.85
CA ASP A 372 -14.30 19.69 -12.90
C ASP A 372 -15.57 20.41 -13.38
N THR A 373 -15.43 21.58 -14.02
CA THR A 373 -16.56 22.34 -14.58
C THR A 373 -17.22 21.57 -15.71
N ASN A 374 -16.41 21.05 -16.63
CA ASN A 374 -16.90 20.26 -17.76
C ASN A 374 -17.59 18.98 -17.29
N ASP A 375 -17.00 18.26 -16.32
CA ASP A 375 -17.58 17.05 -15.76
C ASP A 375 -18.94 17.30 -15.08
N LEU A 376 -19.04 18.39 -14.30
CA LEU A 376 -20.31 18.76 -13.68
C LEU A 376 -21.33 19.16 -14.75
N PHE A 377 -20.92 19.98 -15.72
CA PHE A 377 -21.83 20.45 -16.76
C PHE A 377 -22.35 19.30 -17.62
N LEU A 378 -21.48 18.37 -18.04
CA LEU A 378 -21.89 17.15 -18.75
C LEU A 378 -22.87 16.31 -17.92
N SER A 379 -22.60 16.12 -16.63
CA SER A 379 -23.48 15.41 -15.70
C SER A 379 -24.87 16.07 -15.61
N VAL A 380 -24.91 17.40 -15.53
CA VAL A 380 -26.18 18.15 -15.49
C VAL A 380 -26.92 18.03 -16.82
N GLN A 381 -26.22 18.12 -17.96
CA GLN A 381 -26.80 17.96 -19.30
C GLN A 381 -27.39 16.57 -19.53
N GLU A 382 -26.70 15.52 -19.08
CA GLU A 382 -27.16 14.14 -19.19
C GLU A 382 -28.48 13.94 -18.44
N VAL A 383 -28.56 14.41 -17.20
CA VAL A 383 -29.77 14.31 -16.39
C VAL A 383 -30.90 15.19 -16.95
N LEU A 384 -30.59 16.40 -17.40
CA LEU A 384 -31.55 17.30 -18.05
C LEU A 384 -32.20 16.63 -19.26
N LYS A 385 -31.38 16.05 -20.14
CA LYS A 385 -31.85 15.33 -21.34
C LYS A 385 -32.72 14.15 -20.95
N ALA A 386 -32.27 13.30 -20.01
CA ALA A 386 -33.04 12.14 -19.54
C ALA A 386 -34.39 12.55 -18.96
N LYS A 387 -34.44 13.63 -18.19
CA LYS A 387 -35.70 14.18 -17.61
C LYS A 387 -36.64 14.71 -18.67
N ASN A 388 -36.15 15.51 -19.62
CA ASN A 388 -37.00 16.07 -20.67
C ASN A 388 -37.51 15.00 -21.65
N ASP A 389 -36.66 14.04 -22.05
CA ASP A 389 -37.06 12.90 -22.88
C ASP A 389 -38.08 12.01 -22.13
N GLY A 390 -37.89 11.81 -20.82
CA GLY A 390 -38.87 11.13 -19.99
C GLY A 390 -40.21 11.82 -19.96
N MET A 391 -40.25 13.15 -19.83
CA MET A 391 -41.46 13.93 -19.84
C MET A 391 -42.16 13.90 -21.21
N ARG A 392 -41.40 13.94 -22.31
CA ARG A 392 -41.94 13.77 -23.66
C ARG A 392 -42.63 12.41 -23.83
N ARG A 393 -42.04 11.33 -23.33
CA ARG A 393 -42.61 9.97 -23.35
C ARG A 393 -43.91 9.89 -22.50
N ILE A 394 -43.90 10.51 -21.32
CA ILE A 394 -45.09 10.55 -20.45
C ILE A 394 -46.23 11.28 -21.17
N ARG A 395 -45.99 12.48 -21.73
CA ARG A 395 -46.99 13.25 -22.46
C ARG A 395 -47.51 12.51 -23.70
N ALA A 396 -46.65 11.80 -24.43
CA ALA A 396 -47.06 10.97 -25.56
C ALA A 396 -47.99 9.83 -25.12
N LEU A 397 -47.67 9.17 -24.01
CA LEU A 397 -48.49 8.11 -23.44
C LEU A 397 -49.82 8.66 -22.91
N GLU A 398 -49.83 9.82 -22.26
CA GLU A 398 -51.04 10.51 -21.78
C GLU A 398 -51.98 10.81 -22.94
N LYS A 399 -51.47 11.30 -24.09
CA LYS A 399 -52.23 11.51 -25.30
C LYS A 399 -52.85 10.20 -25.81
N THR A 400 -52.05 9.13 -25.90
CA THR A 400 -52.55 7.80 -26.29
C THR A 400 -53.62 7.28 -25.30
N CYS A 401 -53.46 7.55 -24.01
CA CYS A 401 -54.44 7.20 -22.99
C CYS A 401 -55.79 7.96 -23.19
N GLN A 402 -55.73 9.24 -23.58
CA GLN A 402 -56.93 10.01 -23.93
C GLN A 402 -57.64 9.47 -25.16
N GLU A 403 -56.90 9.20 -26.24
CA GLU A 403 -57.43 8.58 -27.47
C GLU A 403 -58.10 7.23 -27.19
N ARG A 404 -57.54 6.40 -26.33
CA ARG A 404 -58.18 5.14 -25.87
C ARG A 404 -59.46 5.38 -25.08
N LEU A 405 -59.52 6.41 -24.26
CA LEU A 405 -60.72 6.77 -23.49
C LEU A 405 -61.83 7.28 -24.40
N GLU A 406 -61.50 8.09 -25.38
CA GLU A 406 -62.44 8.59 -26.38
C GLU A 406 -63.03 7.45 -27.22
N SER A 407 -62.22 6.44 -27.60
CA SER A 407 -62.68 5.28 -28.38
C SER A 407 -63.71 4.39 -27.65
N VAL A 408 -63.82 4.49 -26.35
CA VAL A 408 -64.81 3.73 -25.51
C VAL A 408 -65.85 4.62 -24.90
N LYS A 409 -65.99 5.88 -25.36
CA LYS A 409 -66.93 6.89 -24.80
C LYS A 409 -68.37 6.47 -24.81
N ASP A 410 -68.76 5.76 -25.86
CA ASP A 410 -70.16 5.29 -26.04
C ASP A 410 -70.38 3.85 -25.56
N GLN A 411 -69.41 3.22 -24.92
CA GLN A 411 -69.49 1.86 -24.38
C GLN A 411 -69.97 1.84 -22.94
N ASN A 412 -70.21 0.62 -22.41
CA ASN A 412 -70.72 0.43 -21.05
C ASN A 412 -69.61 0.79 -20.00
N ASP A 413 -70.10 1.07 -18.75
CA ASP A 413 -69.19 1.50 -17.66
C ASP A 413 -68.08 0.49 -17.30
N SER A 414 -68.32 -0.80 -17.55
CA SER A 414 -67.31 -1.84 -17.32
C SER A 414 -66.13 -1.71 -18.29
N ALA A 415 -66.37 -1.41 -19.56
CA ALA A 415 -65.33 -1.20 -20.58
C ALA A 415 -64.50 0.07 -20.26
N LYS A 416 -65.17 1.16 -19.88
CA LYS A 416 -64.50 2.40 -19.47
C LYS A 416 -63.58 2.19 -18.26
N LYS A 417 -64.06 1.48 -17.22
CA LYS A 417 -63.24 1.16 -16.04
C LYS A 417 -61.96 0.36 -16.39
N LYS A 418 -62.06 -0.64 -17.27
CA LYS A 418 -60.89 -1.43 -17.73
C LYS A 418 -59.87 -0.57 -18.44
N VAL A 419 -60.28 0.35 -19.31
CA VAL A 419 -59.34 1.26 -20.02
C VAL A 419 -58.69 2.24 -19.05
N ILE A 420 -59.42 2.79 -18.08
CA ILE A 420 -58.87 3.69 -17.05
C ILE A 420 -57.81 2.95 -16.22
N GLN A 421 -58.11 1.73 -15.78
CA GLN A 421 -57.17 0.95 -14.99
C GLN A 421 -55.90 0.65 -15.80
N LYS A 422 -56.00 0.19 -17.06
CA LYS A 422 -54.89 -0.09 -17.94
C LYS A 422 -54.04 1.16 -18.19
N ASN A 423 -54.66 2.30 -18.45
CA ASN A 423 -53.93 3.57 -18.65
C ASN A 423 -53.15 3.98 -17.39
N ALA A 424 -53.74 3.80 -16.20
CA ALA A 424 -53.06 4.09 -14.94
C ALA A 424 -51.84 3.14 -14.71
N GLU A 425 -51.99 1.85 -15.03
CA GLU A 425 -50.90 0.87 -14.94
C GLU A 425 -49.76 1.18 -15.92
N ASP A 426 -50.09 1.51 -17.19
CA ASP A 426 -49.10 1.87 -18.22
C ASP A 426 -48.30 3.13 -17.81
N LEU A 427 -48.98 4.16 -17.33
CA LEU A 427 -48.35 5.39 -16.84
C LEU A 427 -47.46 5.14 -15.60
N LYS A 428 -47.95 4.32 -14.68
CA LYS A 428 -47.18 3.95 -13.48
C LYS A 428 -45.88 3.22 -13.86
N LYS A 429 -45.98 2.19 -14.72
CA LYS A 429 -44.81 1.42 -15.21
C LYS A 429 -43.79 2.32 -15.92
N LEU A 430 -44.26 3.25 -16.77
CA LEU A 430 -43.39 4.17 -17.47
C LEU A 430 -42.65 5.09 -16.48
N LYS A 431 -43.35 5.68 -15.51
CA LYS A 431 -42.77 6.55 -14.48
C LYS A 431 -41.69 5.82 -13.65
N GLU A 432 -41.98 4.58 -13.22
CA GLU A 432 -41.04 3.75 -12.48
C GLU A 432 -39.77 3.43 -13.32
N THR A 433 -39.98 3.09 -14.61
CA THR A 433 -38.86 2.83 -15.53
C THR A 433 -37.99 4.05 -15.73
N LEU A 434 -38.57 5.22 -15.93
CA LEU A 434 -37.85 6.49 -16.09
C LEU A 434 -37.12 6.92 -14.81
N GLN A 435 -37.70 6.62 -13.65
CA GLN A 435 -37.05 6.91 -12.37
C GLN A 435 -35.79 6.04 -12.15
N LYS A 436 -35.87 4.76 -12.56
CA LYS A 436 -34.71 3.83 -12.49
C LYS A 436 -33.64 4.10 -13.54
N ALA A 437 -33.97 4.80 -14.62
CA ALA A 437 -33.05 5.09 -15.72
C ALA A 437 -31.97 6.13 -15.36
N ILE A 438 -32.15 6.90 -14.30
CA ILE A 438 -31.15 7.88 -13.82
C ILE A 438 -30.47 7.31 -12.59
N ASP A 439 -29.15 7.26 -12.62
CA ASP A 439 -28.34 6.84 -11.49
C ASP A 439 -28.67 7.71 -10.24
N PRO A 440 -28.97 7.10 -9.08
CA PRO A 440 -29.33 7.84 -7.87
C PRO A 440 -28.25 8.79 -7.37
N GLU A 441 -26.98 8.44 -7.56
CA GLU A 441 -25.86 9.29 -7.14
C GLU A 441 -25.70 10.49 -8.08
N LEU A 442 -25.82 10.25 -9.39
CA LEU A 442 -25.83 11.29 -10.41
C LEU A 442 -26.98 12.28 -10.18
N TRP A 443 -28.18 11.76 -9.87
CA TRP A 443 -29.33 12.60 -9.51
C TRP A 443 -29.07 13.42 -8.24
N ARG A 444 -28.56 12.81 -7.18
CA ARG A 444 -28.22 13.51 -5.92
C ARG A 444 -27.24 14.66 -6.14
N ARG A 445 -26.24 14.46 -7.02
CA ARG A 445 -25.19 15.44 -7.37
C ARG A 445 -25.75 16.62 -8.19
N THR A 446 -26.71 16.37 -9.08
CA THR A 446 -27.15 17.34 -10.10
C THR A 446 -28.48 18.01 -9.82
N LYS A 447 -29.38 17.39 -9.04
CA LYS A 447 -30.76 17.86 -8.82
C LYS A 447 -30.90 19.32 -8.40
N ARG A 448 -29.96 19.86 -7.63
CA ARG A 448 -29.99 21.26 -7.18
C ARG A 448 -29.82 22.27 -8.31
N PHE A 449 -29.21 21.87 -9.40
CA PHE A 449 -28.96 22.71 -10.56
C PHE A 449 -30.08 22.65 -11.61
N LEU A 450 -31.11 21.87 -11.36
CA LEU A 450 -32.26 21.69 -12.26
C LEU A 450 -33.51 22.31 -11.67
N HIS A 451 -34.31 22.94 -12.53
CA HIS A 451 -35.59 23.51 -12.23
C HIS A 451 -36.69 22.80 -13.02
N GLU A 452 -37.77 22.42 -12.36
CA GLU A 452 -38.97 21.83 -12.97
C GLU A 452 -40.01 22.92 -13.17
N ASN A 453 -40.35 23.24 -14.43
CA ASN A 453 -41.45 24.11 -14.78
C ASN A 453 -42.76 23.29 -14.90
N LYS A 454 -43.52 23.20 -13.83
CA LYS A 454 -44.80 22.47 -13.80
C LYS A 454 -45.87 23.06 -14.72
N ARG A 455 -45.68 24.29 -15.22
CA ARG A 455 -46.63 25.00 -16.12
C ARG A 455 -46.15 24.98 -17.59
N ALA A 456 -45.16 24.18 -17.93
CA ALA A 456 -44.67 24.07 -19.30
C ALA A 456 -45.76 23.54 -20.25
N ARG A 457 -45.95 24.25 -21.38
CA ARG A 457 -46.95 23.92 -22.40
C ARG A 457 -46.55 22.67 -23.19
N ALA A 458 -47.48 22.14 -23.97
CA ALA A 458 -47.18 21.04 -24.88
C ALA A 458 -46.12 21.49 -25.90
N GLY A 459 -45.02 20.71 -26.01
CA GLY A 459 -43.89 21.03 -26.86
C GLY A 459 -42.72 21.75 -26.16
N GLU A 460 -42.93 22.32 -24.98
CA GLU A 460 -41.88 22.94 -24.18
C GLU A 460 -41.18 21.93 -23.26
N ASP A 461 -39.89 22.17 -23.03
CA ASP A 461 -39.14 21.41 -22.05
C ASP A 461 -39.61 21.72 -20.62
N VAL A 462 -39.81 20.65 -19.84
CA VAL A 462 -40.27 20.77 -18.44
C VAL A 462 -39.10 21.10 -17.51
N TRP A 463 -37.93 20.59 -17.81
CA TRP A 463 -36.72 20.81 -16.99
C TRP A 463 -35.77 21.79 -17.67
N SER A 464 -35.19 22.66 -16.87
CA SER A 464 -34.16 23.63 -17.30
C SER A 464 -33.03 23.73 -16.30
N ILE A 465 -31.88 24.26 -16.74
CA ILE A 465 -30.71 24.49 -15.87
C ILE A 465 -30.88 25.81 -15.14
N LYS A 466 -30.59 25.79 -13.85
CA LYS A 466 -30.42 26.99 -13.02
C LYS A 466 -28.99 27.50 -13.21
N LEU A 467 -28.77 28.34 -14.21
CA LEU A 467 -27.45 28.81 -14.60
C LEU A 467 -26.72 29.57 -13.49
N ASP A 468 -27.44 30.37 -12.70
CA ASP A 468 -26.82 31.15 -11.62
C ASP A 468 -26.28 30.23 -10.50
N GLU A 469 -27.07 29.24 -10.08
CA GLU A 469 -26.65 28.26 -9.07
C GLU A 469 -25.48 27.41 -9.57
N LEU A 470 -25.50 27.02 -10.86
CA LEU A 470 -24.41 26.27 -11.47
C LEU A 470 -23.14 27.11 -11.56
N SER A 471 -23.25 28.36 -12.01
CA SER A 471 -22.14 29.31 -12.10
C SER A 471 -21.51 29.58 -10.73
N GLU A 472 -22.35 29.75 -9.70
CA GLU A 472 -21.85 29.92 -8.32
C GLU A 472 -21.12 28.66 -7.82
N ALA A 473 -21.60 27.46 -8.14
CA ALA A 473 -21.00 26.21 -7.70
C ALA A 473 -19.62 25.97 -8.30
N VAL A 474 -19.43 26.32 -9.59
CA VAL A 474 -18.15 26.11 -10.29
C VAL A 474 -17.10 27.19 -9.98
N GLN A 475 -17.51 28.30 -9.37
CA GLN A 475 -16.64 29.46 -9.14
C GLN A 475 -15.35 29.13 -8.40
N LEU A 476 -15.42 28.18 -7.44
CA LEU A 476 -14.30 27.74 -6.62
C LEU A 476 -13.70 26.40 -7.05
N PHE A 477 -14.08 25.89 -8.22
CA PHE A 477 -13.46 24.67 -8.75
C PHE A 477 -11.97 24.89 -9.02
N GLY A 478 -11.17 23.84 -8.76
CA GLY A 478 -9.73 23.89 -8.79
C GLY A 478 -9.09 24.73 -7.67
N CYS A 479 -9.90 25.31 -6.76
CA CYS A 479 -9.39 26.05 -5.62
C CYS A 479 -9.16 25.15 -4.41
N HIS A 480 -8.07 25.42 -3.68
CA HIS A 480 -7.77 24.80 -2.40
C HIS A 480 -6.99 25.77 -1.50
N ALA A 481 -6.85 25.42 -0.24
CA ALA A 481 -6.14 26.26 0.72
C ALA A 481 -5.25 25.40 1.65
N ILE A 482 -4.11 25.97 2.01
CA ILE A 482 -3.18 25.44 3.00
C ILE A 482 -3.01 26.49 4.09
N ARG A 483 -3.08 26.08 5.36
CA ARG A 483 -2.74 26.90 6.52
C ARG A 483 -1.42 26.45 7.08
N THR A 484 -0.55 27.40 7.43
CA THR A 484 0.76 27.09 8.02
C THR A 484 1.25 28.26 8.90
N ASN A 485 1.91 27.93 9.99
CA ASN A 485 2.66 28.89 10.81
C ASN A 485 4.19 28.81 10.58
N ALA A 486 4.62 27.91 9.69
CA ALA A 486 6.03 27.62 9.47
C ALA A 486 6.59 28.21 8.16
N ILE A 487 5.78 28.26 7.11
CA ILE A 487 6.23 28.56 5.73
C ILE A 487 5.48 29.77 5.20
N SER A 488 6.19 30.84 4.91
CA SER A 488 5.61 32.09 4.40
C SER A 488 5.40 32.11 2.88
N ASP A 489 6.18 31.32 2.12
CA ASP A 489 6.06 31.21 0.68
C ASP A 489 4.99 30.17 0.30
N PRO A 490 3.97 30.53 -0.50
CA PRO A 490 2.90 29.62 -0.85
C PRO A 490 3.35 28.48 -1.76
N ILE A 491 4.34 28.71 -2.64
CA ILE A 491 4.82 27.65 -3.56
C ILE A 491 5.64 26.63 -2.78
N GLU A 492 6.47 27.08 -1.87
CA GLU A 492 7.22 26.17 -0.98
C GLU A 492 6.29 25.33 -0.10
N ALA A 493 5.26 25.94 0.51
CA ALA A 493 4.26 25.21 1.28
C ALA A 493 3.52 24.15 0.43
N LEU A 494 3.18 24.48 -0.82
CA LEU A 494 2.57 23.54 -1.76
C LEU A 494 3.52 22.41 -2.15
N ARG A 495 4.80 22.72 -2.39
CA ARG A 495 5.84 21.74 -2.71
C ARG A 495 5.97 20.71 -1.59
N ILE A 496 6.10 21.18 -0.36
CA ILE A 496 6.19 20.31 0.82
C ILE A 496 4.90 19.48 0.96
N TYR A 497 3.73 20.08 0.86
CA TYR A 497 2.47 19.34 0.97
C TYR A 497 2.31 18.24 -0.09
N ARG A 498 2.69 18.51 -1.34
CA ARG A 498 2.61 17.53 -2.43
C ARG A 498 3.52 16.32 -2.24
N GLN A 499 4.63 16.45 -1.51
CA GLN A 499 5.51 15.31 -1.19
C GLN A 499 4.78 14.24 -0.37
N ARG A 500 3.69 14.59 0.35
CA ARG A 500 2.81 13.65 1.05
C ARG A 500 2.21 12.57 0.12
N GLN A 501 2.09 12.87 -1.18
CA GLN A 501 1.60 11.90 -2.16
C GLN A 501 2.39 10.58 -2.15
N ILE A 502 3.65 10.59 -1.72
CA ILE A 502 4.47 9.37 -1.57
C ILE A 502 3.85 8.41 -0.56
N ILE A 503 3.29 8.93 0.55
CA ILE A 503 2.64 8.11 1.59
C ILE A 503 1.33 7.52 1.07
N GLU A 504 0.50 8.34 0.41
CA GLU A 504 -0.76 7.89 -0.19
C GLU A 504 -0.53 6.78 -1.22
N GLU A 505 0.51 6.94 -2.04
CA GLU A 505 0.93 5.91 -2.98
C GLU A 505 1.45 4.66 -2.26
N GLY A 506 2.21 4.83 -1.18
CA GLY A 506 2.66 3.75 -0.30
C GLY A 506 1.48 2.94 0.26
N PHE A 507 0.43 3.59 0.74
CA PHE A 507 -0.77 2.90 1.23
C PHE A 507 -1.58 2.20 0.13
N ARG A 508 -1.71 2.83 -1.04
CA ARG A 508 -2.35 2.20 -2.19
C ARG A 508 -1.65 0.89 -2.55
N GLN A 509 -0.34 0.90 -2.54
CA GLN A 509 0.47 -0.27 -2.86
C GLN A 509 0.47 -1.30 -1.72
N LEU A 510 0.50 -0.87 -0.46
CA LEU A 510 0.32 -1.75 0.70
C LEU A 510 -0.97 -2.57 0.54
N LYS A 511 -2.06 -1.95 0.14
CA LYS A 511 -3.35 -2.61 -0.05
C LYS A 511 -3.37 -3.55 -1.25
N HIS A 512 -2.86 -3.12 -2.39
CA HIS A 512 -3.03 -3.84 -3.67
C HIS A 512 -1.89 -4.81 -3.99
N GLU A 513 -0.66 -4.48 -3.61
CA GLU A 513 0.51 -5.26 -4.02
C GLU A 513 1.03 -6.16 -2.90
N VAL A 514 0.97 -5.71 -1.66
CA VAL A 514 1.51 -6.41 -0.49
C VAL A 514 0.45 -7.29 0.21
N GLY A 515 -0.82 -7.22 -0.26
CA GLY A 515 -1.90 -8.04 0.26
C GLY A 515 -2.62 -7.46 1.48
N GLY A 516 -2.40 -6.16 1.80
CA GLY A 516 -3.03 -5.49 2.92
C GLY A 516 -4.54 -5.20 2.74
N ALA A 517 -5.08 -5.29 1.51
CA ALA A 517 -6.50 -5.04 1.26
C ALA A 517 -7.41 -6.06 1.98
N ARG A 518 -6.89 -7.29 2.20
CA ARG A 518 -7.55 -8.36 2.98
C ARG A 518 -6.52 -8.96 3.92
N PHE A 519 -6.27 -8.26 5.00
CA PHE A 519 -5.25 -8.63 5.97
C PHE A 519 -5.65 -9.92 6.70
N SER A 520 -4.88 -11.00 6.51
CA SER A 520 -5.08 -12.28 7.18
C SER A 520 -4.02 -12.46 8.26
N SER A 521 -4.43 -12.55 9.50
CA SER A 521 -3.55 -12.76 10.65
C SER A 521 -4.31 -13.25 11.88
N THR A 522 -3.57 -13.63 12.91
CA THR A 522 -4.09 -13.92 14.26
C THR A 522 -3.74 -12.76 15.19
N GLU A 523 -4.37 -12.72 16.37
CA GLU A 523 -4.04 -11.73 17.41
C GLU A 523 -2.55 -11.70 17.75
N SER A 524 -1.91 -12.86 17.81
CA SER A 524 -0.50 -12.98 18.21
C SER A 524 0.49 -12.54 17.13
N THR A 525 0.11 -12.55 15.84
CA THR A 525 1.04 -12.29 14.72
C THR A 525 0.75 -11.01 13.95
N TYR A 526 -0.41 -10.36 14.19
CA TYR A 526 -0.80 -9.24 13.32
C TYR A 526 0.11 -8.02 13.45
N ARG A 527 0.62 -7.72 14.67
CA ARG A 527 1.55 -6.60 14.90
C ARG A 527 2.87 -6.83 14.17
N GLY A 528 3.43 -8.05 14.27
CA GLY A 528 4.63 -8.42 13.53
C GLY A 528 4.45 -8.31 12.01
N LYS A 529 3.31 -8.73 11.48
CA LYS A 529 3.00 -8.56 10.05
C LYS A 529 2.87 -7.09 9.65
N LEU A 530 2.22 -6.26 10.45
CA LEU A 530 2.13 -4.81 10.18
C LEU A 530 3.49 -4.14 10.26
N PHE A 531 4.33 -4.56 11.19
CA PHE A 531 5.71 -4.06 11.28
C PHE A 531 6.52 -4.40 10.04
N VAL A 532 6.44 -5.65 9.55
CA VAL A 532 7.05 -6.05 8.27
C VAL A 532 6.53 -5.20 7.11
N TYR A 533 5.24 -4.88 7.09
CA TYR A 533 4.67 -3.99 6.08
C TYR A 533 5.22 -2.56 6.20
N GLY A 534 5.41 -2.05 7.41
CA GLY A 534 6.05 -0.76 7.66
C GLY A 534 7.49 -0.72 7.14
N LEU A 535 8.27 -1.78 7.38
CA LEU A 535 9.63 -1.91 6.84
C LEU A 535 9.64 -1.94 5.30
N ALA A 536 8.76 -2.72 4.70
CA ALA A 536 8.62 -2.78 3.23
C ALA A 536 8.25 -1.41 2.66
N GLN A 537 7.33 -0.71 3.32
CA GLN A 537 6.92 0.63 2.93
C GLN A 537 8.07 1.64 3.05
N ALA A 538 8.86 1.59 4.12
CA ALA A 538 10.03 2.47 4.31
C ALA A 538 11.05 2.29 3.17
N ILE A 539 11.41 1.04 2.84
CA ILE A 539 12.34 0.75 1.73
C ILE A 539 11.77 1.30 0.42
N ARG A 540 10.48 1.04 0.14
CA ARG A 540 9.82 1.47 -1.07
C ARG A 540 9.76 2.98 -1.22
N MET A 541 9.41 3.69 -0.16
CA MET A 541 9.32 5.15 -0.15
C MET A 541 10.69 5.78 -0.36
N ASN A 542 11.74 5.22 0.25
CA ASN A 542 13.12 5.66 0.02
C ASN A 542 13.56 5.43 -1.43
N MET A 543 13.19 4.29 -2.04
CA MET A 543 13.43 4.04 -3.46
C MET A 543 12.74 5.09 -4.35
N LEU A 544 11.48 5.39 -4.09
CA LEU A 544 10.72 6.39 -4.84
C LEU A 544 11.30 7.80 -4.66
N HIS A 545 11.66 8.16 -3.44
CA HIS A 545 12.29 9.44 -3.14
C HIS A 545 13.64 9.57 -3.85
N THR A 546 14.48 8.51 -3.81
CA THR A 546 15.74 8.48 -4.54
C THR A 546 15.54 8.61 -6.04
N ALA A 547 14.58 7.87 -6.60
CA ALA A 547 14.29 7.92 -8.03
C ALA A 547 13.84 9.33 -8.49
N ARG A 548 13.03 10.02 -7.68
CA ARG A 548 12.63 11.42 -7.96
C ARG A 548 13.83 12.36 -7.95
N LYS A 549 14.70 12.25 -6.95
CA LYS A 549 15.95 13.04 -6.89
C LYS A 549 16.86 12.77 -8.10
N GLN A 550 17.02 11.51 -8.50
CA GLN A 550 17.84 11.15 -9.66
C GLN A 550 17.24 11.74 -10.96
N ASN A 551 15.91 11.70 -11.10
CA ASN A 551 15.24 12.31 -12.26
C ASN A 551 15.37 13.83 -12.29
N GLU A 552 15.34 14.52 -11.15
CA GLU A 552 15.61 15.96 -11.05
C GLU A 552 17.02 16.31 -11.49
N LEU A 553 18.02 15.50 -11.14
CA LEU A 553 19.41 15.67 -11.53
C LEU A 553 19.66 15.29 -12.99
N ASN A 554 18.99 14.28 -13.50
CA ASN A 554 19.12 13.77 -14.85
C ASN A 554 17.77 13.22 -15.35
N SER A 555 17.08 13.99 -16.18
CA SER A 555 15.76 13.65 -16.72
C SER A 555 15.71 12.35 -17.54
N LYS A 556 16.87 11.77 -17.90
CA LYS A 556 16.94 10.45 -18.56
C LYS A 556 16.83 9.29 -17.58
N LEU A 557 17.04 9.54 -16.29
CA LEU A 557 16.93 8.54 -15.23
C LEU A 557 15.49 8.54 -14.69
N GLN A 558 14.63 7.77 -15.33
CA GLN A 558 13.21 7.68 -14.97
C GLN A 558 12.83 6.24 -14.65
N LEU A 559 11.86 6.10 -13.74
CA LEU A 559 11.22 4.80 -13.51
C LEU A 559 10.37 4.44 -14.75
N PRO A 560 10.45 3.19 -15.25
CA PRO A 560 9.58 2.71 -16.33
C PRO A 560 8.09 2.95 -16.01
N ASP A 561 7.40 3.70 -16.86
CA ASP A 561 6.00 4.13 -16.67
C ASP A 561 5.75 4.75 -15.28
N GLU A 562 6.71 5.47 -14.73
CA GLU A 562 6.67 6.05 -13.38
C GLU A 562 6.38 5.03 -12.27
N SER A 563 6.64 3.74 -12.52
CA SER A 563 6.26 2.63 -11.66
C SER A 563 7.46 1.90 -11.05
N LEU A 564 7.62 2.02 -9.73
CA LEU A 564 8.60 1.23 -8.99
C LEU A 564 8.33 -0.28 -9.09
N ARG A 565 7.06 -0.69 -9.12
CA ARG A 565 6.70 -2.10 -9.31
C ARG A 565 7.24 -2.66 -10.61
N LYS A 566 7.08 -1.92 -11.73
CA LYS A 566 7.65 -2.33 -13.03
C LYS A 566 9.16 -2.40 -12.97
N THR A 567 9.80 -1.47 -12.28
CA THR A 567 11.26 -1.47 -12.06
C THR A 567 11.71 -2.73 -11.36
N LEU A 568 11.08 -3.08 -10.23
CA LEU A 568 11.43 -4.29 -9.47
C LEU A 568 11.15 -5.56 -10.28
N LEU A 569 10.02 -5.65 -11.00
CA LEU A 569 9.72 -6.78 -11.89
C LEU A 569 10.77 -6.94 -13.01
N GLN A 570 11.22 -5.84 -13.61
CA GLN A 570 12.29 -5.92 -14.61
C GLN A 570 13.61 -6.37 -13.98
N LEU A 571 13.96 -5.85 -12.80
CA LEU A 571 15.16 -6.25 -12.08
C LEU A 571 15.18 -7.73 -11.68
N GLN A 572 14.02 -8.40 -11.54
CA GLN A 572 13.97 -9.86 -11.34
C GLN A 572 14.64 -10.64 -12.50
N GLY A 573 14.79 -10.03 -13.68
CA GLY A 573 15.54 -10.62 -14.80
C GLY A 573 17.05 -10.66 -14.61
N VAL A 574 17.61 -10.04 -13.58
CA VAL A 574 19.04 -10.11 -13.26
C VAL A 574 19.31 -11.35 -12.42
N MET A 575 20.09 -12.28 -12.98
CA MET A 575 20.37 -13.57 -12.39
C MET A 575 21.84 -13.67 -11.99
N ALA A 576 22.12 -14.47 -10.96
CA ALA A 576 23.46 -14.84 -10.55
C ALA A 576 23.63 -16.35 -10.50
N VAL A 577 24.83 -16.83 -10.76
CA VAL A 577 25.19 -18.24 -10.74
C VAL A 577 26.19 -18.48 -9.60
N LYS A 578 25.98 -19.53 -8.84
CA LYS A 578 26.89 -19.91 -7.74
C LYS A 578 28.21 -20.48 -8.28
N ARG A 579 29.33 -20.06 -7.72
CA ARG A 579 30.63 -20.72 -7.95
C ARG A 579 30.78 -21.93 -7.04
N THR A 580 31.20 -23.04 -7.59
CA THR A 580 31.45 -24.26 -6.81
C THR A 580 32.65 -24.15 -5.86
N THR A 581 33.60 -23.27 -6.18
CA THR A 581 34.87 -23.15 -5.45
C THR A 581 34.86 -22.18 -4.28
N THR A 582 33.91 -21.24 -4.25
CA THR A 582 33.93 -20.11 -3.29
C THR A 582 32.59 -19.80 -2.63
N ASP A 583 31.54 -20.59 -2.85
CA ASP A 583 30.15 -20.29 -2.42
C ASP A 583 29.63 -18.91 -2.85
N ALA A 584 30.36 -18.21 -3.68
CA ALA A 584 29.98 -16.88 -4.16
C ALA A 584 28.99 -16.97 -5.32
N PHE A 585 28.01 -16.09 -5.31
CA PHE A 585 27.12 -15.85 -6.44
C PHE A 585 27.72 -14.75 -7.32
N VAL A 586 27.80 -14.98 -8.61
CA VAL A 586 28.38 -14.03 -9.57
C VAL A 586 27.37 -13.72 -10.66
N THR A 587 27.15 -12.44 -10.91
CA THR A 587 26.34 -11.99 -12.04
C THR A 587 27.17 -11.97 -13.31
N LYS A 588 26.57 -12.39 -14.43
CA LYS A 588 27.14 -12.13 -15.77
C LYS A 588 27.07 -10.63 -16.08
N ALA A 589 27.64 -10.22 -17.22
CA ALA A 589 27.55 -8.83 -17.66
C ALA A 589 26.07 -8.35 -17.67
N ILE A 590 25.80 -7.34 -16.86
CA ILE A 590 24.45 -6.78 -16.72
C ILE A 590 24.19 -5.82 -17.89
N PRO A 591 23.16 -6.05 -18.73
CA PRO A 591 22.79 -5.16 -19.82
C PRO A 591 22.53 -3.71 -19.34
N LYS A 592 22.78 -2.74 -20.23
CA LYS A 592 22.62 -1.31 -19.92
C LYS A 592 21.24 -0.99 -19.33
N ARG A 593 20.17 -1.53 -19.92
CA ARG A 593 18.80 -1.33 -19.44
C ARG A 593 18.60 -1.62 -17.94
N TYR A 594 19.28 -2.64 -17.40
CA TYR A 594 19.20 -2.97 -15.97
C TYR A 594 20.12 -2.09 -15.14
N ARG A 595 21.30 -1.71 -15.69
CA ARG A 595 22.21 -0.80 -14.99
C ARG A 595 21.57 0.56 -14.77
N ASP A 596 20.86 1.07 -15.77
CA ASP A 596 20.11 2.32 -15.67
C ASP A 596 19.03 2.25 -14.56
N LEU A 597 18.36 1.09 -14.37
CA LEU A 597 17.39 0.89 -13.28
C LEU A 597 18.06 0.90 -11.89
N PHE A 598 19.23 0.30 -11.74
CA PHE A 598 20.00 0.40 -10.49
C PHE A 598 20.42 1.84 -10.21
N GLU A 599 20.86 2.57 -11.23
CA GLU A 599 21.25 3.97 -11.12
C GLU A 599 20.08 4.86 -10.67
N VAL A 600 18.89 4.66 -11.24
CA VAL A 600 17.65 5.34 -10.80
C VAL A 600 17.37 5.12 -9.32
N LEU A 601 17.65 3.92 -8.79
CA LEU A 601 17.49 3.61 -7.37
C LEU A 601 18.68 4.01 -6.50
N GLY A 602 19.73 4.62 -7.09
CA GLY A 602 20.96 5.03 -6.40
C GLY A 602 21.73 3.84 -5.84
N VAL A 603 21.73 2.70 -6.54
CA VAL A 603 22.36 1.44 -6.12
C VAL A 603 23.34 0.96 -7.17
N ALA A 604 24.53 0.53 -6.77
CA ALA A 604 25.46 -0.13 -7.67
C ALA A 604 24.95 -1.53 -8.07
N PRO A 605 25.08 -1.92 -9.36
CA PRO A 605 24.71 -3.27 -9.79
C PRO A 605 25.54 -4.36 -9.07
N PRO A 606 24.93 -5.53 -8.80
CA PRO A 606 25.64 -6.64 -8.16
C PRO A 606 26.77 -7.19 -9.07
N LYS A 607 27.86 -7.62 -8.46
CA LYS A 607 28.97 -8.29 -9.16
C LYS A 607 29.23 -9.67 -8.58
N THR A 608 29.82 -9.71 -7.39
CA THR A 608 30.08 -10.93 -6.62
C THR A 608 29.47 -10.77 -5.24
N MET A 609 28.71 -11.76 -4.80
CA MET A 609 27.93 -11.72 -3.57
C MET A 609 28.17 -13.00 -2.78
N TYR A 610 28.25 -12.88 -1.46
CA TYR A 610 28.36 -13.98 -0.52
C TYR A 610 27.06 -14.06 0.31
N ARG A 611 26.64 -15.28 0.66
CA ARG A 611 25.49 -15.48 1.57
C ARG A 611 25.90 -15.43 3.02
#